data_8481514df1d1efb5544e7ea346b2916e
#
_entry.id   8481514df1d1efb5544e7ea346b2916e
#
_cell.length_a   1.000
_cell.length_b   1.000
_cell.length_c   1.000
_cell.angle_alpha   90.00
_cell.angle_beta   90.00
_cell.angle_gamma   90.00
#
_symmetry.space_group_name_H-M   'P 1'
#
loop_
_entity.id
_entity.type
_entity.pdbx_description
1 polymer ?
#
loop_
_entity_poly.entity_id
_entity_poly.type
_entity_poly.pdbx_seq_one_letter_code
_entity_poly.pdbx_strand_id
1 'polypeptide(L)'
;MIITVLFVIVTLILIAVSFSVSLKGFKRKDEAHEYDKYFVMITDNYKSDFWKAVYRGAAATASEKNIYVDLLGENFSIDYSTEELLKIATASKVDGIIVSANETVTMTKLINAAVNAGIPVVTLGGDNTKSDRLSYVSVGNYNIGREYAKQIINIIQERQAAKEAAKEAENAENKDAAAKEPAGIDTMQVTVLVNSDSDERDSGQSTQNIIFSAIQDSIAQEDITGTKLSISIKTVDNRNPFSAEESIRDIFHTEDIPDVIVCLNELNTICALQAVVDYNKVGDVNILGYYDSEPILNAIDIGVVYATISVNSDQLGEYCITALSDYFENGNTSQYYTADISLINKDNVAEYIKKEGEQDE
;
A
#
# COMPACT_ATOMS: atom_id res chain seq x y z
N MET A 1 -51.27 -55.18 29.15
CA MET A 1 -51.74 -53.81 29.29
C MET A 1 -50.82 -52.88 30.09
N ILE A 2 -50.41 -53.25 31.31
CA ILE A 2 -49.57 -52.43 32.19
C ILE A 2 -48.15 -52.23 31.59
N ILE A 3 -47.53 -53.28 31.01
CA ILE A 3 -46.17 -53.18 30.38
C ILE A 3 -46.16 -52.30 29.18
N THR A 4 -47.20 -52.28 28.33
CA THR A 4 -47.30 -51.41 27.18
C THR A 4 -47.47 -49.96 27.58
N VAL A 5 -48.22 -49.66 28.63
CA VAL A 5 -48.39 -48.30 29.16
C VAL A 5 -47.03 -47.79 29.74
N LEU A 6 -46.30 -48.66 30.48
CA LEU A 6 -44.97 -48.27 31.00
C LEU A 6 -43.97 -47.96 29.88
N PHE A 7 -43.96 -48.74 28.81
CA PHE A 7 -43.08 -48.50 27.63
C PHE A 7 -43.42 -47.18 26.94
N VAL A 8 -44.70 -46.83 26.76
CA VAL A 8 -45.11 -45.52 26.17
C VAL A 8 -44.67 -44.35 27.06
N ILE A 9 -44.78 -44.49 28.39
CA ILE A 9 -44.38 -43.42 29.30
C ILE A 9 -42.85 -43.23 29.24
N VAL A 10 -42.05 -44.30 29.21
CA VAL A 10 -40.59 -44.23 29.11
C VAL A 10 -40.15 -43.59 27.77
N THR A 11 -40.79 -43.96 26.66
CA THR A 11 -40.48 -43.33 25.35
C THR A 11 -40.85 -41.85 25.31
N LEU A 12 -41.95 -41.44 25.90
CA LEU A 12 -42.33 -40.03 26.01
C LEU A 12 -41.36 -39.22 26.89
N ILE A 13 -40.86 -39.80 27.96
CA ILE A 13 -39.85 -39.19 28.83
C ILE A 13 -38.53 -39.05 28.06
N LEU A 14 -38.08 -40.06 27.32
CA LEU A 14 -36.87 -39.99 26.49
C LEU A 14 -36.98 -38.94 25.38
N ILE A 15 -38.12 -38.84 24.73
CA ILE A 15 -38.39 -37.79 23.72
C ILE A 15 -38.35 -36.41 24.38
N ALA A 16 -38.97 -36.22 25.54
CA ALA A 16 -38.98 -34.95 26.26
C ALA A 16 -37.58 -34.54 26.74
N VAL A 17 -36.77 -35.50 27.21
CA VAL A 17 -35.36 -35.26 27.60
C VAL A 17 -34.52 -34.92 26.38
N SER A 18 -34.64 -35.67 25.28
CA SER A 18 -33.95 -35.39 24.01
C SER A 18 -34.30 -34.03 23.47
N PHE A 19 -35.57 -33.66 23.50
CA PHE A 19 -36.04 -32.33 23.06
C PHE A 19 -35.53 -31.22 23.99
N SER A 20 -35.47 -31.44 25.32
CA SER A 20 -34.92 -30.49 26.28
C SER A 20 -33.39 -30.29 26.10
N VAL A 21 -32.66 -31.38 25.80
CA VAL A 21 -31.22 -31.31 25.49
C VAL A 21 -30.97 -30.60 24.17
N SER A 22 -31.80 -30.87 23.16
CA SER A 22 -31.76 -30.17 21.86
C SER A 22 -32.05 -28.66 22.00
N LEU A 23 -33.05 -28.30 22.81
CA LEU A 23 -33.35 -26.90 23.12
C LEU A 23 -32.25 -26.19 23.92
N LYS A 24 -31.55 -26.91 24.81
CA LYS A 24 -30.39 -26.38 25.54
C LYS A 24 -29.18 -26.24 24.63
N GLY A 25 -29.00 -27.11 23.65
CA GLY A 25 -28.00 -26.98 22.58
C GLY A 25 -28.27 -25.79 21.67
N PHE A 26 -29.54 -25.52 21.37
CA PHE A 26 -29.95 -24.31 20.61
C PHE A 26 -29.84 -23.03 21.45
N LYS A 27 -29.84 -23.10 22.78
CA LYS A 27 -29.65 -21.94 23.68
C LYS A 27 -28.18 -21.62 23.98
N ARG A 28 -27.22 -22.37 23.49
CA ARG A 28 -25.86 -21.89 23.24
C ARG A 28 -25.83 -21.17 21.88
N LYS A 29 -26.67 -20.14 21.71
CA LYS A 29 -26.27 -19.00 20.90
C LYS A 29 -25.06 -18.44 21.62
N ASP A 30 -23.94 -18.41 20.96
CA ASP A 30 -22.95 -17.36 21.19
C ASP A 30 -23.77 -16.08 21.25
N GLU A 31 -23.76 -15.39 22.39
CA GLU A 31 -24.40 -14.09 22.49
C GLU A 31 -23.74 -13.28 21.38
N ALA A 32 -24.49 -12.92 20.33
CA ALA A 32 -23.94 -12.16 19.23
C ALA A 32 -23.36 -10.90 19.85
N HIS A 33 -22.06 -10.69 19.68
CA HIS A 33 -21.40 -9.52 20.24
C HIS A 33 -22.11 -8.28 19.71
N GLU A 34 -22.59 -7.42 20.60
CA GLU A 34 -23.27 -6.18 20.21
C GLU A 34 -22.22 -5.07 20.14
N TYR A 35 -21.96 -4.58 18.93
CA TYR A 35 -21.06 -3.48 18.68
C TYR A 35 -21.79 -2.14 18.83
N ASP A 36 -21.11 -1.13 19.35
CA ASP A 36 -21.66 0.22 19.53
C ASP A 36 -21.77 0.95 18.20
N LYS A 37 -20.88 0.65 17.24
CA LYS A 37 -20.80 1.26 15.92
C LYS A 37 -20.46 0.24 14.85
N TYR A 38 -20.92 0.51 13.64
CA TYR A 38 -20.63 -0.24 12.43
C TYR A 38 -20.02 0.68 11.38
N PHE A 39 -18.73 0.49 11.10
CA PHE A 39 -18.01 1.19 10.04
C PHE A 39 -17.77 0.27 8.86
N VAL A 40 -17.57 0.87 7.69
CA VAL A 40 -17.15 0.14 6.50
C VAL A 40 -15.88 0.74 5.93
N MET A 41 -14.98 -0.11 5.43
CA MET A 41 -13.80 0.26 4.67
C MET A 41 -13.99 -0.16 3.21
N ILE A 42 -13.80 0.79 2.29
CA ILE A 42 -13.92 0.62 0.85
C ILE A 42 -12.57 0.96 0.23
N THR A 43 -11.93 -0.01 -0.42
CA THR A 43 -10.59 0.12 -1.00
C THR A 43 -10.62 -0.13 -2.50
N ASP A 44 -9.59 0.32 -3.22
CA ASP A 44 -9.45 0.08 -4.64
C ASP A 44 -9.20 -1.40 -4.96
N ASN A 45 -8.49 -2.10 -4.07
CA ASN A 45 -8.13 -3.50 -4.25
C ASN A 45 -8.02 -4.23 -2.90
N TYR A 46 -9.15 -4.68 -2.36
CA TYR A 46 -9.22 -5.43 -1.10
C TYR A 46 -8.45 -6.76 -1.12
N LYS A 47 -8.02 -7.24 -2.30
CA LYS A 47 -7.26 -8.49 -2.45
C LYS A 47 -5.76 -8.30 -2.22
N SER A 48 -5.24 -7.08 -2.29
CA SER A 48 -3.80 -6.82 -2.08
C SER A 48 -3.41 -6.94 -0.60
N ASP A 49 -2.19 -7.37 -0.35
CA ASP A 49 -1.68 -7.55 1.01
C ASP A 49 -1.55 -6.21 1.74
N PHE A 50 -1.23 -5.14 1.02
CA PHE A 50 -1.25 -3.79 1.56
C PHE A 50 -2.62 -3.41 2.15
N TRP A 51 -3.71 -3.55 1.37
CA TRP A 51 -5.04 -3.19 1.87
C TRP A 51 -5.55 -4.11 2.97
N LYS A 52 -5.17 -5.40 2.94
CA LYS A 52 -5.45 -6.33 4.05
C LYS A 52 -4.72 -5.93 5.33
N ALA A 53 -3.46 -5.46 5.23
CA ALA A 53 -2.71 -4.98 6.37
C ALA A 53 -3.34 -3.70 6.95
N VAL A 54 -3.74 -2.74 6.11
CA VAL A 54 -4.49 -1.55 6.54
C VAL A 54 -5.79 -1.93 7.24
N TYR A 55 -6.53 -2.89 6.69
CA TYR A 55 -7.75 -3.38 7.33
C TYR A 55 -7.49 -4.06 8.68
N ARG A 56 -6.41 -4.84 8.83
CA ARG A 56 -6.02 -5.42 10.12
C ARG A 56 -5.79 -4.35 11.19
N GLY A 57 -5.04 -3.30 10.86
CA GLY A 57 -4.81 -2.17 11.78
C GLY A 57 -6.12 -1.48 12.17
N ALA A 58 -7.01 -1.25 11.20
CA ALA A 58 -8.33 -0.70 11.47
C ALA A 58 -9.17 -1.63 12.36
N ALA A 59 -9.24 -2.93 12.06
CA ALA A 59 -10.01 -3.90 12.81
C ALA A 59 -9.49 -4.07 14.25
N ALA A 60 -8.17 -4.07 14.45
CA ALA A 60 -7.56 -4.12 15.77
C ALA A 60 -7.97 -2.92 16.63
N THR A 61 -7.79 -1.70 16.12
CA THR A 61 -8.16 -0.47 16.82
C THR A 61 -9.68 -0.38 17.06
N ALA A 62 -10.49 -0.80 16.09
CA ALA A 62 -11.95 -0.83 16.23
C ALA A 62 -12.42 -1.79 17.31
N SER A 63 -11.78 -2.97 17.41
CA SER A 63 -12.08 -3.97 18.45
C SER A 63 -11.87 -3.43 19.85
N GLU A 64 -10.84 -2.64 20.09
CA GLU A 64 -10.57 -1.99 21.39
C GLU A 64 -11.65 -0.99 21.78
N LYS A 65 -12.36 -0.43 20.79
CA LYS A 65 -13.40 0.60 20.96
C LYS A 65 -14.83 0.04 20.84
N ASN A 66 -14.99 -1.29 20.82
CA ASN A 66 -16.28 -1.95 20.59
C ASN A 66 -16.95 -1.54 19.26
N ILE A 67 -16.16 -1.38 18.22
CA ILE A 67 -16.60 -1.00 16.87
C ILE A 67 -16.39 -2.20 15.94
N TYR A 68 -17.36 -2.49 15.08
CA TYR A 68 -17.19 -3.44 13.98
C TYR A 68 -16.80 -2.71 12.70
N VAL A 69 -15.75 -3.16 12.04
CA VAL A 69 -15.34 -2.68 10.72
C VAL A 69 -15.48 -3.79 9.70
N ASP A 70 -16.16 -3.50 8.59
CA ASP A 70 -16.34 -4.43 7.48
C ASP A 70 -15.51 -3.97 6.27
N LEU A 71 -14.70 -4.86 5.71
CA LEU A 71 -14.03 -4.64 4.42
C LEU A 71 -15.07 -4.88 3.32
N LEU A 72 -15.78 -3.82 2.95
CA LEU A 72 -16.96 -3.90 2.10
C LEU A 72 -16.55 -4.33 0.67
N GLY A 73 -17.20 -5.36 0.18
CA GLY A 73 -16.93 -5.95 -1.14
C GLY A 73 -16.19 -7.29 -1.08
N GLU A 74 -15.45 -7.57 0.01
CA GLU A 74 -14.67 -8.81 0.12
C GLU A 74 -15.54 -10.07 -0.02
N ASN A 75 -16.73 -10.05 0.59
CA ASN A 75 -17.65 -11.20 0.62
C ASN A 75 -18.74 -11.13 -0.45
N PHE A 76 -18.65 -10.22 -1.41
CA PHE A 76 -19.63 -10.13 -2.50
C PHE A 76 -19.31 -11.12 -3.62
N SER A 77 -20.36 -11.64 -4.26
CA SER A 77 -20.21 -12.61 -5.36
C SER A 77 -19.70 -11.99 -6.67
N ILE A 78 -19.78 -10.66 -6.78
CA ILE A 78 -19.33 -9.88 -7.94
C ILE A 78 -18.52 -8.70 -7.43
N ASP A 79 -17.56 -8.26 -8.23
CA ASP A 79 -16.77 -7.07 -7.94
C ASP A 79 -17.59 -5.81 -8.26
N TYR A 80 -17.69 -4.90 -7.31
CA TYR A 80 -18.30 -3.59 -7.44
C TYR A 80 -17.23 -2.50 -7.47
N SER A 81 -17.48 -1.42 -8.17
CA SER A 81 -16.62 -0.23 -8.13
C SER A 81 -16.70 0.47 -6.76
N THR A 82 -15.68 1.26 -6.44
CA THR A 82 -15.65 2.07 -5.22
C THR A 82 -16.88 2.98 -5.09
N GLU A 83 -17.34 3.56 -6.21
CA GLU A 83 -18.55 4.39 -6.23
C GLU A 83 -19.84 3.60 -5.95
N GLU A 84 -19.93 2.36 -6.42
CA GLU A 84 -21.08 1.49 -6.14
C GLU A 84 -21.09 1.05 -4.68
N LEU A 85 -19.92 0.66 -4.14
CA LEU A 85 -19.77 0.31 -2.73
C LEU A 85 -20.11 1.50 -1.81
N LEU A 86 -19.71 2.72 -2.17
CA LEU A 86 -20.05 3.92 -1.42
C LEU A 86 -21.55 4.21 -1.41
N LYS A 87 -22.27 3.95 -2.53
CA LYS A 87 -23.74 4.02 -2.58
C LYS A 87 -24.39 2.96 -1.69
N ILE A 88 -23.85 1.73 -1.70
CA ILE A 88 -24.36 0.63 -0.86
C ILE A 88 -24.18 0.99 0.61
N ALA A 89 -22.99 1.45 1.03
CA ALA A 89 -22.70 1.86 2.39
C ALA A 89 -23.65 2.97 2.87
N THR A 90 -23.82 4.01 2.03
CA THR A 90 -24.74 5.12 2.33
C THR A 90 -26.20 4.65 2.47
N ALA A 91 -26.66 3.78 1.57
CA ALA A 91 -28.03 3.23 1.62
C ALA A 91 -28.26 2.31 2.83
N SER A 92 -27.20 1.59 3.26
CA SER A 92 -27.23 0.71 4.44
C SER A 92 -27.20 1.48 5.76
N LYS A 93 -27.00 2.80 5.73
CA LYS A 93 -26.94 3.68 6.91
C LYS A 93 -25.94 3.22 7.96
N VAL A 94 -24.75 2.88 7.51
CA VAL A 94 -23.60 2.58 8.38
C VAL A 94 -23.27 3.79 9.24
N ASP A 95 -22.60 3.60 10.38
CA ASP A 95 -22.24 4.72 11.27
C ASP A 95 -21.08 5.55 10.72
N GLY A 96 -20.15 4.95 9.96
CA GLY A 96 -19.00 5.66 9.38
C GLY A 96 -18.45 4.95 8.15
N ILE A 97 -17.84 5.72 7.26
CA ILE A 97 -17.27 5.23 6.00
C ILE A 97 -15.80 5.63 5.91
N ILE A 98 -14.95 4.66 5.60
CA ILE A 98 -13.56 4.83 5.20
C ILE A 98 -13.49 4.48 3.72
N VAL A 99 -12.98 5.37 2.87
CA VAL A 99 -12.98 5.13 1.41
C VAL A 99 -11.69 5.59 0.75
N SER A 100 -11.11 4.75 -0.12
CA SER A 100 -10.08 5.19 -1.07
C SER A 100 -10.77 6.04 -2.14
N ALA A 101 -10.58 7.37 -2.03
CA ALA A 101 -11.31 8.33 -2.85
C ALA A 101 -10.46 8.81 -4.04
N ASN A 102 -11.12 9.50 -4.98
CA ASN A 102 -10.47 10.19 -6.08
C ASN A 102 -11.08 11.60 -6.26
N GLU A 103 -10.40 12.48 -7.01
CA GLU A 103 -10.81 13.88 -7.23
C GLU A 103 -11.96 14.05 -8.25
N THR A 104 -12.65 12.97 -8.63
CA THR A 104 -13.75 13.05 -9.59
C THR A 104 -14.99 13.75 -9.02
N VAL A 105 -15.73 14.44 -9.88
CA VAL A 105 -17.01 15.08 -9.51
C VAL A 105 -18.03 14.05 -9.01
N THR A 106 -17.98 12.83 -9.52
CA THR A 106 -18.84 11.74 -9.07
C THR A 106 -18.54 11.37 -7.63
N MET A 107 -17.27 11.16 -7.29
CA MET A 107 -16.82 10.86 -5.92
C MET A 107 -17.22 12.00 -4.96
N THR A 108 -16.98 13.27 -5.34
CA THR A 108 -17.43 14.43 -4.56
C THR A 108 -18.92 14.37 -4.20
N LYS A 109 -19.77 14.09 -5.20
CA LYS A 109 -21.21 13.99 -4.99
C LYS A 109 -21.60 12.84 -4.07
N LEU A 110 -20.94 11.70 -4.19
CA LEU A 110 -21.23 10.51 -3.39
C LEU A 110 -20.79 10.69 -1.93
N ILE A 111 -19.59 11.24 -1.70
CA ILE A 111 -19.12 11.57 -0.35
C ILE A 111 -20.08 12.57 0.30
N ASN A 112 -20.43 13.65 -0.41
CA ASN A 112 -21.33 14.67 0.13
C ASN A 112 -22.76 14.10 0.38
N ALA A 113 -23.20 13.13 -0.42
CA ALA A 113 -24.48 12.44 -0.18
C ALA A 113 -24.45 11.62 1.13
N ALA A 114 -23.34 10.92 1.43
CA ALA A 114 -23.15 10.21 2.68
C ALA A 114 -23.11 11.17 3.89
N VAL A 115 -22.34 12.25 3.77
CA VAL A 115 -22.22 13.28 4.83
C VAL A 115 -23.58 13.95 5.09
N ASN A 116 -24.34 14.30 4.04
CA ASN A 116 -25.69 14.86 4.16
C ASN A 116 -26.71 13.86 4.75
N ALA A 117 -26.44 12.56 4.65
CA ALA A 117 -27.23 11.52 5.31
C ALA A 117 -26.82 11.32 6.79
N GLY A 118 -25.84 12.11 7.30
CA GLY A 118 -25.34 12.05 8.67
C GLY A 118 -24.24 11.01 8.88
N ILE A 119 -23.63 10.49 7.82
CA ILE A 119 -22.57 9.48 7.88
C ILE A 119 -21.23 10.18 7.67
N PRO A 120 -20.33 10.26 8.69
CA PRO A 120 -19.00 10.81 8.51
C PRO A 120 -18.18 9.94 7.56
N VAL A 121 -17.39 10.61 6.70
CA VAL A 121 -16.54 9.95 5.69
C VAL A 121 -15.09 10.34 5.92
N VAL A 122 -14.22 9.35 6.08
CA VAL A 122 -12.77 9.48 6.08
C VAL A 122 -12.24 8.98 4.74
N THR A 123 -11.43 9.80 4.06
CA THR A 123 -10.72 9.37 2.85
C THR A 123 -9.37 8.78 3.22
N LEU A 124 -8.93 7.73 2.50
CA LEU A 124 -7.74 6.96 2.80
C LEU A 124 -6.91 6.72 1.53
N GLY A 125 -5.62 7.08 1.57
CA GLY A 125 -4.70 6.92 0.45
C GLY A 125 -4.95 7.93 -0.66
N GLY A 126 -6.08 7.84 -1.34
CA GLY A 126 -6.60 8.86 -2.25
C GLY A 126 -7.55 9.82 -1.54
N ASP A 127 -7.60 11.07 -1.99
CA ASP A 127 -8.43 12.12 -1.39
C ASP A 127 -9.46 12.70 -2.37
N ASN A 128 -10.41 13.45 -1.82
CA ASN A 128 -11.31 14.32 -2.57
C ASN A 128 -11.44 15.65 -1.83
N THR A 129 -10.57 16.60 -2.17
CA THR A 129 -10.45 17.89 -1.49
C THR A 129 -11.68 18.79 -1.67
N LYS A 130 -12.52 18.50 -2.66
CA LYS A 130 -13.76 19.24 -2.97
C LYS A 130 -14.99 18.69 -2.25
N SER A 131 -14.84 17.60 -1.50
CA SER A 131 -15.93 16.99 -0.74
C SER A 131 -15.97 17.48 0.70
N ASP A 132 -17.11 17.22 1.35
CA ASP A 132 -17.33 17.51 2.77
C ASP A 132 -16.78 16.37 3.67
N ARG A 133 -15.74 15.67 3.23
CA ARG A 133 -15.11 14.61 4.02
C ARG A 133 -14.67 15.10 5.39
N LEU A 134 -14.73 14.23 6.38
CA LEU A 134 -14.35 14.52 7.75
C LEU A 134 -12.83 14.67 7.91
N SER A 135 -12.09 13.70 7.39
CA SER A 135 -10.64 13.61 7.53
C SER A 135 -10.02 12.91 6.33
N TYR A 136 -8.73 13.15 6.10
CA TYR A 136 -7.90 12.44 5.13
C TYR A 136 -6.74 11.76 5.84
N VAL A 137 -6.62 10.45 5.63
CA VAL A 137 -5.54 9.62 6.16
C VAL A 137 -4.66 9.18 5.00
N SER A 138 -3.38 9.46 5.09
CA SER A 138 -2.42 9.11 4.04
C SER A 138 -1.01 8.99 4.56
N VAL A 139 -0.08 8.76 3.66
CA VAL A 139 1.37 8.88 3.89
C VAL A 139 1.84 10.26 3.42
N GLY A 140 2.98 10.70 3.92
CA GLY A 140 3.59 11.96 3.51
C GLY A 140 4.23 11.87 2.14
N ASN A 141 3.44 12.02 1.07
CA ASN A 141 3.90 11.87 -0.32
C ASN A 141 5.14 12.71 -0.65
N TYR A 142 5.24 13.92 -0.12
CA TYR A 142 6.43 14.76 -0.26
C TYR A 142 7.65 14.13 0.44
N ASN A 143 7.48 13.53 1.62
CA ASN A 143 8.54 12.84 2.35
C ASN A 143 8.99 11.57 1.61
N ILE A 144 8.07 10.83 0.99
CA ILE A 144 8.38 9.69 0.12
C ILE A 144 9.29 10.15 -1.03
N GLY A 145 8.92 11.23 -1.73
CA GLY A 145 9.72 11.76 -2.82
C GLY A 145 11.13 12.21 -2.39
N ARG A 146 11.22 12.86 -1.22
CA ARG A 146 12.53 13.22 -0.63
C ARG A 146 13.38 12.00 -0.31
N GLU A 147 12.78 10.94 0.21
CA GLU A 147 13.53 9.72 0.52
C GLU A 147 14.02 9.02 -0.76
N TYR A 148 13.20 8.95 -1.82
CA TYR A 148 13.68 8.47 -3.12
C TYR A 148 14.82 9.32 -3.67
N ALA A 149 14.72 10.64 -3.60
CA ALA A 149 15.79 11.54 -4.03
C ALA A 149 17.10 11.25 -3.30
N LYS A 150 17.05 11.07 -1.99
CA LYS A 150 18.23 10.72 -1.17
C LYS A 150 18.83 9.38 -1.61
N GLN A 151 18.00 8.37 -1.90
CA GLN A 151 18.51 7.08 -2.37
C GLN A 151 19.14 7.19 -3.78
N ILE A 152 18.57 7.98 -4.69
CA ILE A 152 19.17 8.27 -5.99
C ILE A 152 20.55 8.93 -5.82
N ILE A 153 20.68 9.89 -4.91
CA ILE A 153 21.96 10.55 -4.61
C ILE A 153 22.96 9.55 -4.02
N ASN A 154 22.55 8.67 -3.12
CA ASN A 154 23.41 7.62 -2.59
C ASN A 154 23.95 6.70 -3.72
N ILE A 155 23.09 6.26 -4.64
CA ILE A 155 23.49 5.46 -5.81
C ILE A 155 24.52 6.21 -6.67
N ILE A 156 24.32 7.52 -6.89
CA ILE A 156 25.29 8.36 -7.64
C ILE A 156 26.65 8.36 -6.92
N GLN A 157 26.64 8.59 -5.63
CA GLN A 157 27.87 8.66 -4.81
C GLN A 157 28.61 7.31 -4.79
N GLU A 158 27.90 6.20 -4.61
CA GLU A 158 28.46 4.84 -4.65
C GLU A 158 29.09 4.56 -6.02
N ARG A 159 28.40 4.92 -7.12
CA ARG A 159 28.93 4.75 -8.49
C ARG A 159 30.18 5.60 -8.72
N GLN A 160 30.22 6.83 -8.23
CA GLN A 160 31.40 7.70 -8.32
C GLN A 160 32.58 7.11 -7.52
N ALA A 161 32.35 6.69 -6.29
CA ALA A 161 33.37 6.07 -5.44
C ALA A 161 33.95 4.79 -6.06
N ALA A 162 33.09 3.94 -6.64
CA ALA A 162 33.52 2.73 -7.34
C ALA A 162 34.40 3.05 -8.56
N LYS A 163 34.05 4.09 -9.33
CA LYS A 163 34.85 4.56 -10.48
C LYS A 163 36.22 5.14 -10.07
N GLU A 164 36.23 5.87 -8.97
CA GLU A 164 37.53 6.41 -8.43
C GLU A 164 38.43 5.28 -7.94
N ALA A 165 37.88 4.33 -7.19
CA ALA A 165 38.63 3.16 -6.73
C ALA A 165 39.19 2.32 -7.90
N ALA A 166 38.38 2.14 -8.96
CA ALA A 166 38.84 1.43 -10.16
C ALA A 166 40.01 2.15 -10.87
N LYS A 167 39.94 3.50 -10.96
CA LYS A 167 41.02 4.32 -11.55
C LYS A 167 42.30 4.26 -10.69
N GLU A 168 42.19 4.28 -9.37
CA GLU A 168 43.33 4.18 -8.47
C GLU A 168 43.99 2.81 -8.61
N ALA A 169 43.20 1.72 -8.72
CA ALA A 169 43.73 0.38 -8.95
C ALA A 169 44.49 0.27 -10.30
N GLU A 170 43.87 0.81 -11.40
CA GLU A 170 44.50 0.84 -12.73
C GLU A 170 45.84 1.64 -12.72
N ASN A 171 45.85 2.79 -12.04
CA ASN A 171 47.07 3.61 -11.92
C ASN A 171 48.15 2.98 -11.04
N ALA A 172 47.78 2.15 -10.05
CA ALA A 172 48.70 1.42 -9.22
C ALA A 172 49.43 0.29 -10.00
N GLU A 173 48.72 -0.33 -10.95
CA GLU A 173 49.27 -1.38 -11.82
C GLU A 173 50.11 -0.80 -12.98
N ASN A 174 49.79 0.40 -13.48
CA ASN A 174 50.42 1.00 -14.67
C ASN A 174 51.21 2.29 -14.33
N LYS A 175 52.38 2.15 -13.74
CA LYS A 175 53.24 3.28 -13.33
C LYS A 175 53.78 4.16 -14.47
N ASP A 176 53.60 3.75 -15.75
CA ASP A 176 54.16 4.46 -16.94
C ASP A 176 53.06 5.06 -17.85
N ALA A 177 51.78 5.09 -17.43
CA ALA A 177 50.73 5.66 -18.25
C ALA A 177 50.71 7.19 -18.13
N ALA A 178 50.98 7.88 -19.27
CA ALA A 178 50.79 9.32 -19.39
C ALA A 178 49.33 9.72 -19.01
N ALA A 179 49.19 10.90 -18.39
CA ALA A 179 47.91 11.46 -17.91
C ALA A 179 46.80 11.25 -18.93
N LYS A 180 45.84 10.38 -18.62
CA LYS A 180 44.61 10.18 -19.41
C LYS A 180 43.76 11.43 -19.33
N GLU A 181 43.01 11.69 -20.41
CA GLU A 181 42.07 12.79 -20.54
C GLU A 181 41.11 12.91 -19.34
N PRO A 182 40.62 14.12 -19.02
CA PRO A 182 39.64 14.30 -17.96
C PRO A 182 38.43 13.39 -18.20
N ALA A 183 38.04 12.65 -17.19
CA ALA A 183 36.91 11.76 -17.28
C ALA A 183 35.67 12.54 -17.76
N GLY A 184 35.02 12.08 -18.83
CA GLY A 184 33.77 12.67 -19.33
C GLY A 184 32.72 12.70 -18.21
N ILE A 185 31.80 13.65 -18.32
CA ILE A 185 30.67 13.75 -17.40
C ILE A 185 29.89 12.43 -17.46
N ASP A 186 29.76 11.76 -16.32
CA ASP A 186 28.93 10.57 -16.22
C ASP A 186 27.44 10.90 -16.43
N THR A 187 26.69 10.04 -17.08
CA THR A 187 25.25 10.22 -17.25
C THR A 187 24.53 9.13 -16.49
N MET A 188 23.51 9.50 -15.69
CA MET A 188 22.61 8.59 -15.01
C MET A 188 21.17 8.86 -15.44
N GLN A 189 20.48 7.81 -15.82
CA GLN A 189 19.07 7.84 -16.22
C GLN A 189 18.21 7.25 -15.12
N VAL A 190 17.23 8.02 -14.63
CA VAL A 190 16.23 7.61 -13.66
C VAL A 190 14.86 7.60 -14.31
N THR A 191 14.15 6.48 -14.20
CA THR A 191 12.77 6.37 -14.69
C THR A 191 11.84 6.15 -13.51
N VAL A 192 10.87 7.05 -13.35
CA VAL A 192 9.81 6.94 -12.35
C VAL A 192 8.58 6.29 -12.99
N LEU A 193 8.13 5.17 -12.44
CA LEU A 193 6.96 4.45 -12.91
C LEU A 193 5.69 5.05 -12.33
N VAL A 194 4.82 5.59 -13.19
CA VAL A 194 3.56 6.23 -12.83
C VAL A 194 2.41 5.43 -13.41
N ASN A 195 1.37 5.17 -12.61
CA ASN A 195 0.21 4.43 -13.07
C ASN A 195 -0.61 5.22 -14.09
N SER A 196 -1.05 4.56 -15.17
CA SER A 196 -2.12 5.09 -15.99
C SER A 196 -3.45 4.66 -15.39
N ASP A 197 -4.17 5.57 -14.80
CA ASP A 197 -5.56 5.33 -14.46
C ASP A 197 -6.36 5.28 -15.77
N SER A 198 -6.91 4.11 -16.09
CA SER A 198 -7.66 3.85 -17.33
C SER A 198 -8.98 4.63 -17.41
N ASP A 199 -9.46 5.17 -16.31
CA ASP A 199 -10.63 6.04 -16.23
C ASP A 199 -10.19 7.45 -15.82
N GLU A 200 -9.98 8.23 -16.86
CA GLU A 200 -9.96 9.68 -16.90
C GLU A 200 -10.05 10.43 -15.56
N ARG A 201 -8.90 11.00 -15.15
CA ARG A 201 -8.82 12.24 -14.36
C ARG A 201 -8.86 12.08 -12.84
N ASP A 202 -7.69 12.10 -12.26
CA ASP A 202 -7.28 13.06 -11.24
C ASP A 202 -6.94 12.67 -9.80
N SER A 203 -6.84 11.45 -9.33
CA SER A 203 -6.39 11.34 -7.92
C SER A 203 -5.06 10.63 -7.72
N GLY A 204 -4.86 9.50 -8.33
CA GLY A 204 -3.57 8.80 -8.28
C GLY A 204 -2.44 9.61 -8.93
N GLN A 205 -2.74 10.33 -10.03
CA GLN A 205 -1.80 11.26 -10.65
C GLN A 205 -1.42 12.42 -9.73
N SER A 206 -2.34 12.95 -8.93
CA SER A 206 -2.01 14.03 -7.99
C SER A 206 -0.98 13.57 -6.95
N THR A 207 -1.17 12.41 -6.34
CA THR A 207 -0.24 11.82 -5.36
C THR A 207 1.12 11.51 -5.98
N GLN A 208 1.12 10.84 -7.14
CA GLN A 208 2.35 10.49 -7.86
C GLN A 208 3.09 11.72 -8.37
N ASN A 209 2.37 12.76 -8.79
CA ASN A 209 2.95 14.04 -9.18
C ASN A 209 3.62 14.76 -8.00
N ILE A 210 3.04 14.68 -6.78
CA ILE A 210 3.66 15.23 -5.57
C ILE A 210 4.98 14.50 -5.28
N ILE A 211 4.99 13.16 -5.36
CA ILE A 211 6.21 12.37 -5.14
C ILE A 211 7.25 12.73 -6.20
N PHE A 212 6.87 12.78 -7.47
CA PHE A 212 7.77 13.13 -8.57
C PHE A 212 8.35 14.54 -8.42
N SER A 213 7.51 15.54 -8.12
CA SER A 213 7.96 16.92 -7.87
C SER A 213 8.93 16.97 -6.68
N ALA A 214 8.65 16.24 -5.61
CA ALA A 214 9.52 16.19 -4.43
C ALA A 214 10.88 15.53 -4.73
N ILE A 215 10.93 14.52 -5.63
CA ILE A 215 12.17 13.96 -6.13
C ILE A 215 12.97 15.04 -6.86
N GLN A 216 12.34 15.74 -7.82
CA GLN A 216 13.01 16.78 -8.60
C GLN A 216 13.50 17.94 -7.73
N ASP A 217 12.65 18.46 -6.84
CA ASP A 217 12.98 19.57 -5.95
C ASP A 217 14.13 19.23 -5.00
N SER A 218 14.16 18.01 -4.48
CA SER A 218 15.20 17.56 -3.55
C SER A 218 16.53 17.38 -4.28
N ILE A 219 16.52 16.78 -5.46
CA ILE A 219 17.74 16.60 -6.27
C ILE A 219 18.30 17.95 -6.73
N ALA A 220 17.43 18.91 -7.08
CA ALA A 220 17.86 20.24 -7.51
C ALA A 220 18.54 21.06 -6.39
N GLN A 221 18.35 20.68 -5.12
CA GLN A 221 18.99 21.33 -3.97
C GLN A 221 20.36 20.74 -3.61
N GLU A 222 20.71 19.61 -4.20
CA GLU A 222 21.97 18.91 -3.93
C GLU A 222 23.01 19.21 -5.02
N ASP A 223 24.26 19.33 -4.60
CA ASP A 223 25.38 19.52 -5.53
C ASP A 223 25.87 18.16 -6.06
N ILE A 224 25.35 17.77 -7.22
CA ILE A 224 25.72 16.51 -7.89
C ILE A 224 26.79 16.82 -8.93
N THR A 225 28.02 17.11 -8.46
CA THR A 225 29.15 17.38 -9.37
C THR A 225 29.60 16.10 -10.06
N GLY A 226 29.94 16.20 -11.35
CA GLY A 226 30.51 15.08 -12.14
C GLY A 226 29.50 14.09 -12.73
N THR A 227 28.21 14.19 -12.41
CA THR A 227 27.16 13.34 -12.98
C THR A 227 26.04 14.20 -13.58
N LYS A 228 25.68 13.94 -14.85
CA LYS A 228 24.49 14.50 -15.48
C LYS A 228 23.32 13.56 -15.24
N LEU A 229 22.36 14.00 -14.42
CA LEU A 229 21.16 13.24 -14.11
C LEU A 229 20.03 13.58 -15.08
N SER A 230 19.37 12.56 -15.61
CA SER A 230 18.15 12.66 -16.41
C SER A 230 17.03 11.90 -15.72
N ILE A 231 15.92 12.57 -15.39
CA ILE A 231 14.76 11.94 -14.76
C ILE A 231 13.60 11.97 -15.75
N SER A 232 13.02 10.80 -15.99
CA SER A 232 11.89 10.62 -16.89
C SER A 232 10.73 9.91 -16.19
N ILE A 233 9.54 10.03 -16.75
CA ILE A 233 8.34 9.30 -16.31
C ILE A 233 7.99 8.24 -17.36
N LYS A 234 7.72 7.03 -16.92
CA LYS A 234 7.11 5.96 -17.71
C LYS A 234 5.75 5.64 -17.15
N THR A 235 4.72 5.80 -17.96
CA THR A 235 3.36 5.39 -17.59
C THR A 235 3.22 3.87 -17.70
N VAL A 236 2.70 3.23 -16.65
CA VAL A 236 2.45 1.80 -16.55
C VAL A 236 0.94 1.56 -16.53
N ASP A 237 0.48 0.63 -17.36
CA ASP A 237 -0.93 0.22 -17.38
C ASP A 237 -1.23 -0.77 -16.24
N ASN A 238 -1.77 -0.27 -15.15
CA ASN A 238 -2.06 -1.05 -13.94
C ASN A 238 -3.49 -1.62 -13.89
N ARG A 239 -4.20 -1.68 -15.02
CA ARG A 239 -5.56 -2.28 -15.06
C ARG A 239 -5.58 -3.73 -14.58
N ASN A 240 -4.51 -4.44 -14.75
CA ASN A 240 -4.29 -5.79 -14.23
C ASN A 240 -2.78 -6.08 -14.16
N PRO A 241 -2.34 -7.11 -13.40
CA PRO A 241 -0.92 -7.44 -13.25
C PRO A 241 -0.20 -7.74 -14.57
N PHE A 242 -0.87 -8.37 -15.53
CA PHE A 242 -0.28 -8.70 -16.82
C PHE A 242 0.04 -7.46 -17.66
N SER A 243 -0.88 -6.48 -17.70
CA SER A 243 -0.64 -5.21 -18.40
C SER A 243 0.50 -4.40 -17.76
N ALA A 244 0.61 -4.43 -16.43
CA ALA A 244 1.71 -3.79 -15.71
C ALA A 244 3.05 -4.44 -16.06
N GLU A 245 3.11 -5.77 -16.03
CA GLU A 245 4.30 -6.54 -16.42
C GLU A 245 4.74 -6.20 -17.85
N GLU A 246 3.83 -6.24 -18.83
CA GLU A 246 4.11 -5.90 -20.23
C GLU A 246 4.67 -4.47 -20.36
N SER A 247 4.03 -3.49 -19.71
CA SER A 247 4.47 -2.09 -19.75
C SER A 247 5.87 -1.89 -19.18
N ILE A 248 6.25 -2.64 -18.14
CA ILE A 248 7.56 -2.56 -17.51
C ILE A 248 8.60 -3.31 -18.32
N ARG A 249 8.29 -4.48 -18.88
CA ARG A 249 9.18 -5.23 -19.77
C ARG A 249 9.57 -4.43 -21.02
N ASP A 250 8.68 -3.59 -21.53
CA ASP A 250 8.97 -2.70 -22.65
C ASP A 250 10.16 -1.76 -22.41
N ILE A 251 10.45 -1.41 -21.16
CA ILE A 251 11.61 -0.57 -20.79
C ILE A 251 12.91 -1.26 -21.21
N PHE A 252 12.98 -2.60 -21.08
CA PHE A 252 14.17 -3.39 -21.36
C PHE A 252 14.31 -3.77 -22.84
N HIS A 253 13.31 -3.47 -23.68
CA HIS A 253 13.39 -3.62 -25.12
C HIS A 253 13.94 -2.38 -25.84
N THR A 254 14.24 -1.31 -25.11
CA THR A 254 14.83 -0.09 -25.66
C THR A 254 16.36 -0.11 -25.57
N GLU A 255 17.03 0.73 -26.38
CA GLU A 255 18.49 0.90 -26.27
C GLU A 255 18.89 1.68 -25.00
N ASP A 256 17.97 2.50 -24.48
CA ASP A 256 18.19 3.38 -23.32
C ASP A 256 17.54 2.76 -22.05
N ILE A 257 18.14 1.69 -21.53
CA ILE A 257 17.71 1.10 -20.24
C ILE A 257 18.12 2.05 -19.10
N PRO A 258 17.22 2.42 -18.17
CA PRO A 258 17.56 3.32 -17.09
C PRO A 258 18.51 2.68 -16.07
N ASP A 259 19.36 3.50 -15.44
CA ASP A 259 20.25 3.07 -14.34
C ASP A 259 19.46 2.88 -13.03
N VAL A 260 18.34 3.62 -12.87
CA VAL A 260 17.47 3.55 -11.68
C VAL A 260 16.01 3.53 -12.11
N ILE A 261 15.25 2.59 -11.55
CA ILE A 261 13.79 2.51 -11.68
C ILE A 261 13.18 2.81 -10.32
N VAL A 262 12.32 3.83 -10.25
CA VAL A 262 11.56 4.19 -9.05
C VAL A 262 10.12 3.70 -9.21
N CYS A 263 9.69 2.82 -8.31
CA CYS A 263 8.35 2.24 -8.28
C CYS A 263 7.53 2.92 -7.19
N LEU A 264 6.29 3.31 -7.51
CA LEU A 264 5.41 4.04 -6.58
C LEU A 264 4.27 3.16 -6.03
N ASN A 265 4.31 1.86 -6.28
CA ASN A 265 3.43 0.84 -5.68
C ASN A 265 4.09 -0.54 -5.68
N GLU A 266 3.48 -1.47 -4.95
CA GLU A 266 3.94 -2.84 -4.80
C GLU A 266 4.00 -3.60 -6.13
N LEU A 267 2.91 -3.54 -6.93
CA LEU A 267 2.82 -4.27 -8.21
C LEU A 267 3.95 -3.88 -9.16
N ASN A 268 4.21 -2.57 -9.30
CA ASN A 268 5.29 -2.09 -10.17
C ASN A 268 6.66 -2.52 -9.63
N THR A 269 6.84 -2.59 -8.30
CA THR A 269 8.08 -3.08 -7.68
C THR A 269 8.31 -4.55 -8.02
N ILE A 270 7.29 -5.40 -7.87
CA ILE A 270 7.36 -6.83 -8.19
C ILE A 270 7.62 -7.05 -9.68
N CYS A 271 6.92 -6.33 -10.57
CA CYS A 271 7.14 -6.45 -12.01
C CYS A 271 8.54 -5.95 -12.42
N ALA A 272 9.05 -4.88 -11.80
CA ALA A 272 10.39 -4.36 -12.10
C ALA A 272 11.48 -5.32 -11.63
N LEU A 273 11.38 -5.89 -10.42
CA LEU A 273 12.35 -6.87 -9.94
C LEU A 273 12.38 -8.12 -10.84
N GLN A 274 11.23 -8.58 -11.29
CA GLN A 274 11.15 -9.72 -12.18
C GLN A 274 11.77 -9.42 -13.57
N ALA A 275 11.48 -8.24 -14.12
CA ALA A 275 12.06 -7.82 -15.38
C ALA A 275 13.59 -7.67 -15.30
N VAL A 276 14.14 -7.07 -14.24
CA VAL A 276 15.60 -6.94 -14.02
C VAL A 276 16.27 -8.31 -13.99
N VAL A 277 15.65 -9.32 -13.35
CA VAL A 277 16.15 -10.69 -13.33
C VAL A 277 16.06 -11.35 -14.72
N ASP A 278 14.91 -11.27 -15.37
CA ASP A 278 14.66 -11.91 -16.68
C ASP A 278 15.58 -11.37 -17.78
N TYR A 279 15.88 -10.07 -17.75
CA TYR A 279 16.79 -9.43 -18.72
C TYR A 279 18.26 -9.41 -18.27
N ASN A 280 18.61 -10.12 -17.18
CA ASN A 280 19.98 -10.21 -16.63
C ASN A 280 20.60 -8.84 -16.38
N LYS A 281 19.84 -7.96 -15.71
CA LYS A 281 20.22 -6.57 -15.36
C LYS A 281 20.43 -6.36 -13.87
N VAL A 282 20.52 -7.44 -13.09
CA VAL A 282 20.82 -7.37 -11.65
C VAL A 282 22.22 -6.76 -11.46
N GLY A 283 22.30 -5.69 -10.68
CA GLY A 283 23.51 -4.91 -10.46
C GLY A 283 23.76 -3.82 -11.51
N ASP A 284 23.16 -3.90 -12.72
CA ASP A 284 23.22 -2.85 -13.73
C ASP A 284 22.13 -1.79 -13.49
N VAL A 285 20.92 -2.25 -13.11
CA VAL A 285 19.74 -1.42 -12.85
C VAL A 285 19.39 -1.48 -11.36
N ASN A 286 19.32 -0.33 -10.71
CA ASN A 286 18.90 -0.21 -9.33
C ASN A 286 17.38 -0.02 -9.23
N ILE A 287 16.69 -0.80 -8.41
CA ILE A 287 15.26 -0.65 -8.16
C ILE A 287 15.06 0.04 -6.80
N LEU A 288 14.36 1.16 -6.81
CA LEU A 288 13.80 1.80 -5.62
C LEU A 288 12.33 1.43 -5.55
N GLY A 289 12.00 0.52 -4.64
CA GLY A 289 10.70 -0.09 -4.50
C GLY A 289 9.75 0.65 -3.56
N TYR A 290 8.54 0.17 -3.51
CA TYR A 290 7.48 0.62 -2.61
C TYR A 290 6.80 -0.59 -1.98
N TYR A 291 6.52 -0.52 -0.66
CA TYR A 291 5.99 -1.57 0.18
C TYR A 291 7.02 -2.64 0.57
N ASP A 292 6.70 -3.46 1.56
CA ASP A 292 7.58 -4.41 2.22
C ASP A 292 7.05 -5.84 2.23
N SER A 293 6.33 -6.23 1.16
CA SER A 293 5.91 -7.63 1.02
C SER A 293 7.10 -8.59 0.93
N GLU A 294 6.89 -9.83 1.34
CA GLU A 294 7.92 -10.87 1.40
C GLU A 294 8.76 -10.98 0.10
N PRO A 295 8.18 -10.95 -1.12
CA PRO A 295 8.99 -10.97 -2.35
C PRO A 295 9.94 -9.78 -2.47
N ILE A 296 9.54 -8.58 -2.02
CA ILE A 296 10.36 -7.37 -2.08
C ILE A 296 11.48 -7.45 -1.05
N LEU A 297 11.19 -7.86 0.19
CA LEU A 297 12.19 -8.03 1.25
C LEU A 297 13.25 -9.07 0.85
N ASN A 298 12.83 -10.21 0.32
CA ASN A 298 13.74 -11.24 -0.18
C ASN A 298 14.60 -10.71 -1.34
N ALA A 299 14.04 -9.89 -2.24
CA ALA A 299 14.79 -9.27 -3.34
C ALA A 299 15.83 -8.25 -2.85
N ILE A 300 15.57 -7.52 -1.77
CA ILE A 300 16.56 -6.65 -1.12
C ILE A 300 17.66 -7.50 -0.50
N ASP A 301 17.32 -8.58 0.20
CA ASP A 301 18.30 -9.44 0.86
C ASP A 301 19.26 -10.09 -0.14
N ILE A 302 18.81 -10.45 -1.32
CA ILE A 302 19.69 -10.98 -2.38
C ILE A 302 20.29 -9.91 -3.30
N GLY A 303 20.00 -8.61 -3.09
CA GLY A 303 20.58 -7.50 -3.83
C GLY A 303 19.99 -7.25 -5.22
N VAL A 304 18.76 -7.69 -5.50
CA VAL A 304 18.02 -7.38 -6.73
C VAL A 304 17.31 -6.03 -6.63
N VAL A 305 16.75 -5.72 -5.47
CA VAL A 305 16.16 -4.41 -5.14
C VAL A 305 17.16 -3.66 -4.26
N TYR A 306 17.48 -2.42 -4.61
CA TYR A 306 18.41 -1.58 -3.86
C TYR A 306 17.85 -1.15 -2.51
N ALA A 307 16.63 -0.63 -2.51
CA ALA A 307 15.90 -0.25 -1.31
C ALA A 307 14.40 -0.16 -1.61
N THR A 308 13.56 -0.21 -0.57
CA THR A 308 12.12 0.04 -0.67
C THR A 308 11.65 1.00 0.42
N ILE A 309 10.58 1.72 0.14
CA ILE A 309 9.86 2.51 1.15
C ILE A 309 8.70 1.67 1.67
N SER A 310 8.80 1.29 2.94
CA SER A 310 7.70 0.66 3.69
C SER A 310 6.78 1.73 4.24
N VAL A 311 5.49 1.47 4.20
CA VAL A 311 4.44 2.30 4.78
C VAL A 311 3.86 1.58 5.98
N ASN A 312 3.72 2.29 7.09
CA ASN A 312 3.04 1.73 8.26
C ASN A 312 1.54 1.58 7.98
N SER A 313 1.18 0.45 7.37
CA SER A 313 -0.19 0.14 6.97
C SER A 313 -1.13 -0.03 8.17
N ASP A 314 -0.66 -0.59 9.28
CA ASP A 314 -1.46 -0.70 10.50
C ASP A 314 -1.84 0.68 11.04
N GLN A 315 -0.89 1.64 11.03
CA GLN A 315 -1.13 3.01 11.45
C GLN A 315 -2.12 3.76 10.54
N LEU A 316 -2.13 3.46 9.23
CA LEU A 316 -3.16 3.99 8.33
C LEU A 316 -4.55 3.53 8.76
N GLY A 317 -4.71 2.25 9.07
CA GLY A 317 -5.96 1.68 9.57
C GLY A 317 -6.36 2.27 10.92
N GLU A 318 -5.43 2.33 11.87
CA GLU A 318 -5.62 2.95 13.19
C GLU A 318 -6.11 4.39 13.09
N TYR A 319 -5.47 5.21 12.25
CA TYR A 319 -5.85 6.62 12.10
C TYR A 319 -7.24 6.81 11.49
N CYS A 320 -7.69 5.92 10.61
CA CYS A 320 -9.06 5.95 10.09
C CYS A 320 -10.10 5.75 11.20
N ILE A 321 -9.87 4.76 12.07
CA ILE A 321 -10.75 4.48 13.20
C ILE A 321 -10.68 5.60 14.24
N THR A 322 -9.48 6.09 14.53
CA THR A 322 -9.28 7.23 15.44
C THR A 322 -10.04 8.46 14.95
N ALA A 323 -9.94 8.80 13.67
CA ALA A 323 -10.63 9.94 13.09
C ALA A 323 -12.17 9.86 13.25
N LEU A 324 -12.74 8.67 12.97
CA LEU A 324 -14.19 8.46 13.15
C LEU A 324 -14.59 8.45 14.62
N SER A 325 -13.82 7.76 15.47
CA SER A 325 -14.10 7.69 16.92
C SER A 325 -14.05 9.05 17.59
N ASP A 326 -13.01 9.84 17.33
CA ASP A 326 -12.87 11.19 17.85
C ASP A 326 -14.06 12.08 17.47
N TYR A 327 -14.53 11.94 16.23
CA TYR A 327 -15.72 12.67 15.78
C TYR A 327 -16.97 12.28 16.57
N PHE A 328 -17.19 11.01 16.85
CA PHE A 328 -18.34 10.57 17.65
C PHE A 328 -18.23 10.93 19.12
N GLU A 329 -17.01 10.93 19.69
CA GLU A 329 -16.77 11.24 21.07
C GLU A 329 -16.75 12.76 21.35
N ASN A 330 -16.14 13.54 20.45
CA ASN A 330 -15.80 14.93 20.68
C ASN A 330 -16.51 15.91 19.73
N GLY A 331 -17.21 15.42 18.71
CA GLY A 331 -17.85 16.24 17.66
C GLY A 331 -16.89 16.80 16.61
N ASN A 332 -15.60 16.51 16.72
CA ASN A 332 -14.56 16.92 15.78
C ASN A 332 -13.38 15.97 15.78
N THR A 333 -12.54 16.06 14.74
CA THR A 333 -11.28 15.32 14.62
C THR A 333 -10.27 16.12 13.79
N SER A 334 -9.02 15.65 13.69
CA SER A 334 -8.04 16.22 12.78
C SER A 334 -8.48 16.08 11.32
N GLN A 335 -8.25 17.12 10.51
CA GLN A 335 -8.53 17.06 9.07
C GLN A 335 -7.55 16.17 8.30
N TYR A 336 -6.35 15.92 8.87
CA TYR A 336 -5.28 15.17 8.24
C TYR A 336 -4.58 14.28 9.26
N TYR A 337 -4.33 13.03 8.87
CA TYR A 337 -3.47 12.10 9.57
C TYR A 337 -2.42 11.58 8.59
N THR A 338 -1.18 11.51 9.02
CA THR A 338 -0.06 11.07 8.18
C THR A 338 0.64 9.91 8.87
N ALA A 339 0.59 8.75 8.24
CA ALA A 339 1.28 7.55 8.71
C ALA A 339 2.80 7.64 8.42
N ASP A 340 3.56 6.94 9.24
CA ASP A 340 5.00 6.87 9.15
C ASP A 340 5.44 6.02 7.95
N ILE A 341 6.61 6.35 7.43
CA ILE A 341 7.32 5.56 6.42
C ILE A 341 8.67 5.13 6.97
N SER A 342 9.17 4.01 6.48
CA SER A 342 10.51 3.48 6.78
C SER A 342 11.24 3.14 5.50
N LEU A 343 12.54 3.42 5.45
CA LEU A 343 13.42 2.94 4.40
C LEU A 343 13.95 1.56 4.79
N ILE A 344 13.76 0.59 3.90
CA ILE A 344 14.34 -0.75 4.03
C ILE A 344 15.36 -0.95 2.92
N ASN A 345 16.56 -1.31 3.31
CA ASN A 345 17.68 -1.59 2.42
C ASN A 345 18.47 -2.82 2.92
N LYS A 346 19.60 -3.13 2.29
CA LYS A 346 20.43 -4.29 2.66
C LYS A 346 20.89 -4.29 4.11
N ASP A 347 21.07 -3.11 4.72
CA ASP A 347 21.60 -3.01 6.08
C ASP A 347 20.59 -3.41 7.15
N ASN A 348 19.29 -3.23 6.89
CA ASN A 348 18.23 -3.43 7.90
C ASN A 348 17.15 -4.45 7.49
N VAL A 349 17.16 -4.96 6.27
CA VAL A 349 16.10 -5.89 5.76
C VAL A 349 15.93 -7.14 6.63
N ALA A 350 17.02 -7.64 7.24
CA ALA A 350 16.97 -8.82 8.10
C ALA A 350 16.04 -8.65 9.34
N GLU A 351 15.81 -7.42 9.79
CA GLU A 351 14.91 -7.14 10.90
C GLU A 351 13.44 -7.26 10.47
N TYR A 352 13.13 -6.93 9.21
CA TYR A 352 11.79 -6.99 8.64
C TYR A 352 11.40 -8.43 8.28
N ILE A 353 12.30 -9.20 7.67
CA ILE A 353 12.07 -10.62 7.36
C ILE A 353 11.75 -11.44 8.62
N LYS A 354 12.41 -11.15 9.76
CA LYS A 354 12.12 -11.83 11.03
C LYS A 354 10.74 -11.51 11.59
N LYS A 355 10.27 -10.26 11.44
CA LYS A 355 8.95 -9.84 11.91
C LYS A 355 7.82 -10.49 11.13
N GLU A 356 7.96 -10.67 9.83
CA GLU A 356 6.98 -11.40 9.02
C GLU A 356 6.87 -12.87 9.45
N GLY A 357 7.98 -13.57 9.65
CA GLY A 357 7.98 -14.97 10.10
C GLY A 357 7.33 -15.20 11.48
N GLU A 358 7.26 -14.17 12.34
CA GLU A 358 6.58 -14.24 13.64
C GLU A 358 5.07 -13.93 13.55
N GLN A 359 4.58 -13.34 12.45
CA GLN A 359 3.16 -13.04 12.24
C GLN A 359 2.40 -14.19 11.56
N ASP A 360 3.11 -15.13 10.94
CA ASP A 360 2.54 -16.32 10.28
C ASP A 360 2.49 -17.57 11.20
N GLU A 361 3.03 -17.54 12.45
CA GLU A 361 2.92 -18.57 13.48
C GLU A 361 1.77 -18.26 14.48
#